data_0d8410101bd0a92636a715c3592ec37d
#
_entry.id   0d8410101bd0a92636a715c3592ec37d
#
_cell.length_a   1.000
_cell.length_b   1.000
_cell.length_c   1.000
_cell.angle_alpha   90.00
_cell.angle_beta   90.00
_cell.angle_gamma   90.00
#
_symmetry.space_group_name_H-M   'P 1'
#
loop_
_entity.id
_entity.type
_entity.pdbx_description
1 polymer ?
#
loop_
_entity_poly.entity_id
_entity_poly.type
_entity_poly.pdbx_seq_one_letter_code
_entity_poly.pdbx_strand_id
1 'polypeptide(L)'
;MIEGIFRACEITFICVAAFVVGYVLFCAVRATVNKIKKNRLKKFIQKAVPCHCGGRANIEHRFGEFYHIGCTCCPVGFTDGDIPKLVKMWNDVQSIKAGDYVDTGLFKGRVQSISYGVASVYAEVYNTSVEVPLVYLKKIKSSSAKVV
;
A
#
# COMPACT_ATOMS: atom_id res chain seq x y z
N MET A 1 16.96 44.39 46.74
CA MET A 1 16.61 44.53 45.31
C MET A 1 17.44 43.60 44.41
N ILE A 2 18.72 43.41 44.62
CA ILE A 2 19.62 42.55 43.81
C ILE A 2 19.30 41.06 43.93
N GLU A 3 18.97 40.54 45.11
CA GLU A 3 18.59 39.09 45.30
C GLU A 3 17.33 38.66 44.53
N GLY A 4 16.34 39.55 44.34
CA GLY A 4 15.16 39.25 43.56
C GLY A 4 15.45 39.06 42.05
N ILE A 5 16.43 39.81 41.54
CA ILE A 5 16.85 39.72 40.13
C ILE A 5 17.59 38.39 39.88
N PHE A 6 18.47 37.98 40.80
CA PHE A 6 19.18 36.69 40.69
C PHE A 6 18.21 35.48 40.70
N ARG A 7 17.25 35.45 41.60
CA ARG A 7 16.24 34.38 41.66
C ARG A 7 15.39 34.35 40.40
N ALA A 8 15.01 35.50 39.84
CA ALA A 8 14.24 35.53 38.58
C ALA A 8 15.05 34.96 37.40
N CYS A 9 16.37 35.27 37.32
CA CYS A 9 17.25 34.70 36.30
C CYS A 9 17.43 33.20 36.44
N GLU A 10 17.57 32.67 37.67
CA GLU A 10 17.69 31.21 37.90
C GLU A 10 16.43 30.47 37.48
N ILE A 11 15.23 30.96 37.82
CA ILE A 11 13.95 30.36 37.44
C ILE A 11 13.81 30.35 35.91
N THR A 12 14.15 31.47 35.25
CA THR A 12 14.08 31.58 33.79
C THR A 12 15.03 30.57 33.11
N PHE A 13 16.25 30.43 33.63
CA PHE A 13 17.22 29.48 33.09
C PHE A 13 16.77 28.04 33.25
N ILE A 14 16.20 27.66 34.41
CA ILE A 14 15.63 26.31 34.65
C ILE A 14 14.46 26.02 33.70
N CYS A 15 13.56 26.99 33.49
CA CYS A 15 12.44 26.83 32.56
C CYS A 15 12.90 26.63 31.11
N VAL A 16 13.90 27.42 30.66
CA VAL A 16 14.47 27.29 29.31
C VAL A 16 15.17 25.93 29.15
N ALA A 17 15.95 25.52 30.13
CA ALA A 17 16.63 24.23 30.11
C ALA A 17 15.63 23.06 30.08
N ALA A 18 14.56 23.09 30.86
CA ALA A 18 13.49 22.09 30.87
C ALA A 18 12.76 22.02 29.50
N PHE A 19 12.50 23.19 28.89
CA PHE A 19 11.88 23.26 27.58
C PHE A 19 12.77 22.64 26.47
N VAL A 20 14.08 22.97 26.50
CA VAL A 20 15.05 22.42 25.53
C VAL A 20 15.16 20.89 25.68
N VAL A 21 15.26 20.38 26.90
CA VAL A 21 15.31 18.93 27.16
C VAL A 21 14.02 18.26 26.69
N GLY A 22 12.86 18.83 27.00
CA GLY A 22 11.56 18.33 26.54
C GLY A 22 11.46 18.28 25.02
N TYR A 23 11.93 19.32 24.33
CA TYR A 23 11.96 19.39 22.88
C TYR A 23 12.87 18.32 22.24
N VAL A 24 14.06 18.14 22.79
CA VAL A 24 15.02 17.11 22.32
C VAL A 24 14.43 15.71 22.50
N LEU A 25 13.83 15.43 23.67
CA LEU A 25 13.17 14.16 23.91
C LEU A 25 12.01 13.92 22.94
N PHE A 26 11.18 14.94 22.69
CA PHE A 26 10.10 14.85 21.73
C PHE A 26 10.61 14.53 20.30
N CYS A 27 11.67 15.21 19.86
CA CYS A 27 12.30 14.94 18.56
C CYS A 27 12.87 13.51 18.48
N ALA A 28 13.52 13.03 19.54
CA ALA A 28 14.06 11.67 19.60
C ALA A 28 12.97 10.62 19.54
N VAL A 29 11.88 10.78 20.30
CA VAL A 29 10.72 9.88 20.27
C VAL A 29 10.10 9.86 18.86
N ARG A 30 9.87 11.02 18.25
CA ARG A 30 9.31 11.15 16.89
C ARG A 30 10.20 10.45 15.85
N ALA A 31 11.52 10.64 15.92
CA ALA A 31 12.48 9.97 15.03
C ALA A 31 12.43 8.44 15.19
N THR A 32 12.35 7.95 16.42
CA THR A 32 12.26 6.51 16.73
C THR A 32 10.96 5.91 16.19
N VAL A 33 9.82 6.57 16.41
CA VAL A 33 8.51 6.13 15.88
C VAL A 33 8.53 6.07 14.35
N ASN A 34 9.10 7.09 13.69
CA ASN A 34 9.23 7.10 12.23
C ASN A 34 10.12 5.97 11.72
N LYS A 35 11.22 5.66 12.41
CA LYS A 35 12.10 4.54 12.07
C LYS A 35 11.37 3.19 12.19
N ILE A 36 10.59 3.00 13.26
CA ILE A 36 9.79 1.78 13.46
C ILE A 36 8.74 1.63 12.34
N LYS A 37 8.00 2.71 12.03
CA LYS A 37 7.02 2.71 10.93
C LYS A 37 7.68 2.34 9.60
N LYS A 38 8.82 2.95 9.27
CA LYS A 38 9.58 2.67 8.04
C LYS A 38 10.05 1.21 7.96
N ASN A 39 10.53 0.66 9.07
CA ASN A 39 10.98 -0.74 9.12
C ASN A 39 9.81 -1.73 8.97
N ARG A 40 8.64 -1.42 9.55
CA ARG A 40 7.42 -2.22 9.35
C ARG A 40 7.00 -2.21 7.88
N LEU A 41 6.94 -1.04 7.24
CA LEU A 41 6.62 -0.92 5.81
C LEU A 41 7.55 -1.74 4.93
N LYS A 42 8.88 -1.69 5.20
CA LYS A 42 9.86 -2.50 4.46
C LYS A 42 9.56 -4.01 4.53
N LYS A 43 9.19 -4.51 5.73
CA LYS A 43 8.82 -5.93 5.90
C LYS A 43 7.57 -6.32 5.09
N PHE A 44 6.61 -5.42 4.96
CA PHE A 44 5.42 -5.67 4.14
C PHE A 44 5.72 -5.59 2.64
N ILE A 45 6.53 -4.63 2.19
CA ILE A 45 6.98 -4.53 0.79
C ILE A 45 7.70 -5.82 0.35
N GLN A 46 8.51 -6.43 1.22
CA GLN A 46 9.20 -7.69 0.92
C GLN A 46 8.24 -8.88 0.69
N LYS A 47 7.02 -8.80 1.20
CA LYS A 47 5.97 -9.81 0.97
C LYS A 47 5.16 -9.56 -0.30
N ALA A 48 5.28 -8.39 -0.90
CA ALA A 48 4.61 -8.05 -2.14
C ALA A 48 5.37 -8.67 -3.32
N VAL A 49 4.67 -9.43 -4.14
CA VAL A 49 5.24 -10.02 -5.36
C VAL A 49 5.51 -8.94 -6.41
N PRO A 50 6.46 -9.15 -7.34
CA PRO A 50 6.67 -8.24 -8.46
C PRO A 50 5.41 -8.08 -9.31
N CYS A 51 5.26 -6.90 -9.92
CA CYS A 51 4.17 -6.64 -10.86
C CYS A 51 4.35 -7.43 -12.15
N HIS A 52 3.27 -7.75 -12.85
CA HIS A 52 3.27 -8.38 -14.17
C HIS A 52 4.14 -7.63 -15.21
N CYS A 53 4.27 -6.31 -15.09
CA CYS A 53 5.16 -5.51 -15.96
C CYS A 53 6.65 -5.60 -15.58
N GLY A 54 7.03 -6.39 -14.58
CA GLY A 54 8.38 -6.48 -14.05
C GLY A 54 8.74 -5.38 -13.03
N GLY A 55 7.90 -4.39 -12.83
CA GLY A 55 8.09 -3.32 -11.85
C GLY A 55 7.96 -3.82 -10.42
N ARG A 56 8.56 -3.10 -9.47
CA ARG A 56 8.48 -3.41 -8.06
C ARG A 56 7.27 -2.78 -7.40
N ALA A 57 6.74 -3.44 -6.37
CA ALA A 57 5.74 -2.83 -5.50
C ALA A 57 6.40 -1.74 -4.63
N ASN A 58 5.73 -0.62 -4.48
CA ASN A 58 6.08 0.45 -3.55
C ASN A 58 4.88 0.75 -2.66
N ILE A 59 5.11 0.95 -1.35
CA ILE A 59 4.06 1.33 -0.41
C ILE A 59 4.36 2.73 0.11
N GLU A 60 3.42 3.63 -0.10
CA GLU A 60 3.49 5.03 0.33
C GLU A 60 2.36 5.34 1.30
N HIS A 61 2.66 6.18 2.27
CA HIS A 61 1.64 6.80 3.11
C HIS A 61 1.00 7.96 2.33
N ARG A 62 -0.31 7.98 2.26
CA ARG A 62 -1.07 9.07 1.60
C ARG A 62 -1.61 10.05 2.64
N PHE A 63 -2.90 10.09 2.86
CA PHE A 63 -3.55 11.01 3.79
C PHE A 63 -4.12 10.25 5.00
N GLY A 64 -3.97 10.82 6.20
CA GLY A 64 -4.49 10.23 7.42
C GLY A 64 -3.89 8.85 7.70
N GLU A 65 -4.72 7.83 7.75
CA GLU A 65 -4.31 6.43 8.01
C GLU A 65 -4.24 5.58 6.72
N PHE A 66 -4.39 6.19 5.54
CA PHE A 66 -4.39 5.46 4.28
C PHE A 66 -2.99 5.26 3.71
N TYR A 67 -2.76 4.07 3.20
CA TYR A 67 -1.56 3.66 2.48
C TYR A 67 -1.92 3.33 1.03
N HIS A 68 -0.99 3.58 0.15
CA HIS A 68 -1.11 3.22 -1.27
C HIS A 68 0.00 2.22 -1.61
N ILE A 69 -0.37 1.07 -2.19
CA ILE A 69 0.58 0.17 -2.86
C ILE A 69 0.44 0.35 -4.36
N GLY A 70 1.55 0.56 -5.05
CA GLY A 70 1.55 0.76 -6.49
C GLY A 70 2.77 0.18 -7.15
N CYS A 71 2.69 0.01 -8.47
CA CYS A 71 3.83 -0.38 -9.28
C CYS A 71 4.72 0.83 -9.59
N THR A 72 6.03 0.62 -9.65
CA THR A 72 6.97 1.67 -10.07
C THR A 72 6.96 1.95 -11.57
N CYS A 73 6.34 1.07 -12.39
CA CYS A 73 6.43 1.12 -13.86
C CYS A 73 5.07 1.23 -14.56
N CYS A 74 3.97 0.84 -13.93
CA CYS A 74 2.64 0.88 -14.52
C CYS A 74 1.60 1.43 -13.53
N PRO A 75 0.40 1.84 -13.96
CA PRO A 75 -0.57 2.51 -13.10
C PRO A 75 -1.33 1.59 -12.14
N VAL A 76 -0.95 0.31 -12.02
CA VAL A 76 -1.60 -0.61 -11.08
C VAL A 76 -1.31 -0.20 -9.66
N GLY A 77 -2.34 -0.01 -8.87
CA GLY A 77 -2.21 0.31 -7.45
C GLY A 77 -3.53 0.22 -6.69
N PHE A 78 -3.41 0.16 -5.37
CA PHE A 78 -4.53 0.06 -4.44
C PHE A 78 -4.31 1.00 -3.26
N THR A 79 -5.40 1.43 -2.63
CA THR A 79 -5.36 2.26 -1.42
C THR A 79 -6.25 1.64 -0.34
N ASP A 80 -5.72 1.45 0.86
CA ASP A 80 -6.46 0.95 2.02
C ASP A 80 -5.79 1.45 3.32
N GLY A 81 -6.53 1.47 4.43
CA GLY A 81 -5.99 1.77 5.76
C GLY A 81 -5.22 0.61 6.39
N ASP A 82 -5.46 -0.63 5.94
CA ASP A 82 -4.81 -1.83 6.45
C ASP A 82 -3.73 -2.34 5.48
N ILE A 83 -2.46 -2.22 5.88
CA ILE A 83 -1.31 -2.64 5.06
C ILE A 83 -1.32 -4.14 4.76
N PRO A 84 -1.54 -5.07 5.71
CA PRO A 84 -1.70 -6.49 5.43
C PRO A 84 -2.73 -6.80 4.35
N LYS A 85 -3.90 -6.18 4.44
CA LYS A 85 -4.97 -6.30 3.45
C LYS A 85 -4.54 -5.77 2.09
N LEU A 86 -3.86 -4.61 2.08
CA LEU A 86 -3.35 -3.97 0.88
C LEU A 86 -2.35 -4.86 0.13
N VAL A 87 -1.39 -5.47 0.85
CA VAL A 87 -0.42 -6.42 0.28
C VAL A 87 -1.11 -7.68 -0.23
N LYS A 88 -2.13 -8.16 0.48
CA LYS A 88 -2.93 -9.31 0.01
C LYS A 88 -3.65 -8.99 -1.30
N MET A 89 -4.36 -7.85 -1.37
CA MET A 89 -5.04 -7.40 -2.61
C MET A 89 -4.05 -7.30 -3.77
N TRP A 90 -2.87 -6.73 -3.53
CA TRP A 90 -1.80 -6.65 -4.51
C TRP A 90 -1.39 -8.04 -5.02
N ASN A 91 -1.07 -8.96 -4.11
CA ASN A 91 -0.62 -10.31 -4.45
C ASN A 91 -1.71 -11.11 -5.17
N ASP A 92 -2.98 -10.98 -4.75
CA ASP A 92 -4.10 -11.65 -5.38
C ASP A 92 -4.22 -11.24 -6.86
N VAL A 93 -4.12 -9.93 -7.16
CA VAL A 93 -4.16 -9.41 -8.53
C VAL A 93 -2.93 -9.84 -9.34
N GLN A 94 -1.73 -9.77 -8.75
CA GLN A 94 -0.50 -10.22 -9.42
C GLN A 94 -0.44 -11.74 -9.62
N SER A 95 -1.30 -12.51 -8.96
CA SER A 95 -1.42 -13.96 -9.15
C SER A 95 -2.24 -14.36 -10.39
N ILE A 96 -2.99 -13.41 -10.98
CA ILE A 96 -3.80 -13.66 -12.17
C ILE A 96 -2.88 -13.87 -13.38
N LYS A 97 -3.14 -14.89 -14.18
CA LYS A 97 -2.33 -15.25 -15.36
C LYS A 97 -3.23 -15.45 -16.58
N ALA A 98 -2.64 -15.42 -17.75
CA ALA A 98 -3.31 -15.86 -18.97
C ALA A 98 -3.82 -17.31 -18.79
N GLY A 99 -5.04 -17.55 -19.18
CA GLY A 99 -5.77 -18.82 -18.99
C GLY A 99 -6.63 -18.89 -17.71
N ASP A 100 -6.42 -18.01 -16.72
CA ASP A 100 -7.24 -17.97 -15.52
C ASP A 100 -8.68 -17.52 -15.83
N TYR A 101 -9.62 -18.06 -15.06
CA TYR A 101 -11.00 -17.63 -15.10
C TYR A 101 -11.23 -16.54 -14.04
N VAL A 102 -11.84 -15.43 -14.44
CA VAL A 102 -11.99 -14.24 -13.60
C VAL A 102 -13.41 -13.71 -13.61
N ASP A 103 -13.77 -13.02 -12.54
CA ASP A 103 -15.00 -12.24 -12.38
C ASP A 103 -14.65 -10.76 -12.41
N THR A 104 -15.28 -9.98 -13.26
CA THR A 104 -15.11 -8.53 -13.36
C THR A 104 -16.17 -7.77 -12.56
N GLY A 105 -17.14 -8.47 -11.98
CA GLY A 105 -18.35 -7.89 -11.39
C GLY A 105 -19.46 -7.64 -12.41
N LEU A 106 -19.16 -7.51 -13.70
CA LEU A 106 -20.12 -7.34 -14.79
C LEU A 106 -20.31 -8.63 -15.61
N PHE A 107 -19.25 -9.36 -15.82
CA PHE A 107 -19.22 -10.64 -16.53
C PHE A 107 -18.10 -11.52 -16.00
N LYS A 108 -18.17 -12.79 -16.35
CA LYS A 108 -17.10 -13.77 -16.13
C LYS A 108 -16.44 -14.11 -17.45
N GLY A 109 -15.14 -14.39 -17.40
CA GLY A 109 -14.41 -14.71 -18.62
C GLY A 109 -13.03 -15.26 -18.36
N ARG A 110 -12.35 -15.64 -19.42
CA ARG A 110 -10.98 -16.17 -19.39
C ARG A 110 -9.98 -15.10 -19.78
N VAL A 111 -8.94 -14.91 -18.97
CA VAL A 111 -7.84 -13.99 -19.29
C VAL A 111 -7.07 -14.54 -20.49
N GLN A 112 -6.96 -13.77 -21.56
CA GLN A 112 -6.18 -14.10 -22.75
C GLN A 112 -4.76 -13.59 -22.64
N SER A 113 -4.59 -12.32 -22.22
CA SER A 113 -3.29 -11.69 -22.08
C SER A 113 -3.33 -10.62 -20.99
N ILE A 114 -2.17 -10.25 -20.49
CA ILE A 114 -2.00 -9.18 -19.50
C ILE A 114 -0.87 -8.26 -19.98
N SER A 115 -1.14 -6.97 -20.04
CA SER A 115 -0.16 -5.96 -20.43
C SER A 115 -0.40 -4.65 -19.68
N TYR A 116 0.64 -4.06 -19.12
CA TYR A 116 0.63 -2.74 -18.45
C TYR A 116 -0.51 -2.53 -17.43
N GLY A 117 -0.89 -3.59 -16.70
CA GLY A 117 -1.97 -3.50 -15.69
C GLY A 117 -3.37 -3.64 -16.23
N VAL A 118 -3.51 -3.99 -17.50
CA VAL A 118 -4.78 -4.30 -18.17
C VAL A 118 -4.76 -5.75 -18.64
N ALA A 119 -5.86 -6.44 -18.42
CA ALA A 119 -6.06 -7.80 -18.94
C ALA A 119 -7.05 -7.77 -20.10
N SER A 120 -6.75 -8.46 -21.18
CA SER A 120 -7.73 -8.85 -22.20
C SER A 120 -8.46 -10.08 -21.70
N VAL A 121 -9.76 -9.95 -21.43
CA VAL A 121 -10.62 -11.02 -20.91
C VAL A 121 -11.63 -11.40 -21.97
N TYR A 122 -11.63 -12.65 -22.39
CA TYR A 122 -12.67 -13.19 -23.28
C TYR A 122 -13.94 -13.42 -22.47
N ALA A 123 -14.94 -12.60 -22.75
CA ALA A 123 -16.26 -12.67 -22.13
C ALA A 123 -17.17 -13.61 -22.91
N GLU A 124 -17.45 -14.79 -22.37
CA GLU A 124 -18.26 -15.83 -23.05
C GLU A 124 -19.69 -15.35 -23.38
N VAL A 125 -20.27 -14.52 -22.49
CA VAL A 125 -21.61 -13.94 -22.65
C VAL A 125 -21.72 -13.04 -23.89
N TYR A 126 -20.62 -12.31 -24.21
CA TYR A 126 -20.57 -11.34 -25.31
C TYR A 126 -19.85 -11.90 -26.53
N ASN A 127 -19.25 -13.08 -26.43
CA ASN A 127 -18.43 -13.72 -27.48
C ASN A 127 -17.35 -12.76 -28.02
N THR A 128 -16.73 -11.98 -27.13
CA THR A 128 -15.73 -10.97 -27.49
C THR A 128 -14.70 -10.79 -26.37
N SER A 129 -13.57 -10.21 -26.72
CA SER A 129 -12.54 -9.84 -25.74
C SER A 129 -12.74 -8.40 -25.29
N VAL A 130 -12.68 -8.20 -23.98
CA VAL A 130 -12.83 -6.91 -23.33
C VAL A 130 -11.58 -6.60 -22.53
N GLU A 131 -11.07 -5.38 -22.66
CA GLU A 131 -9.96 -4.90 -21.85
C GLU A 131 -10.47 -4.44 -20.49
N VAL A 132 -9.93 -5.04 -19.42
CA VAL A 132 -10.32 -4.75 -18.04
C VAL A 132 -9.06 -4.48 -17.20
N PRO A 133 -8.99 -3.34 -16.47
CA PRO A 133 -7.90 -3.11 -15.54
C PRO A 133 -7.82 -4.23 -14.51
N LEU A 134 -6.61 -4.72 -14.24
CA LEU A 134 -6.36 -5.83 -13.31
C LEU A 134 -6.98 -5.63 -11.93
N VAL A 135 -7.08 -4.38 -11.48
CA VAL A 135 -7.63 -4.00 -10.17
C VAL A 135 -9.10 -4.39 -9.98
N TYR A 136 -9.84 -4.58 -11.08
CA TYR A 136 -11.25 -5.00 -11.06
C TYR A 136 -11.44 -6.51 -11.23
N LEU A 137 -10.36 -7.27 -11.41
CA LEU A 137 -10.45 -8.69 -11.61
C LEU A 137 -10.37 -9.46 -10.31
N LYS A 138 -11.25 -10.42 -10.15
CA LYS A 138 -11.23 -11.39 -9.06
C LYS A 138 -11.05 -12.79 -9.66
N LYS A 139 -9.95 -13.45 -9.31
CA LYS A 139 -9.71 -14.83 -9.73
C LYS A 139 -10.77 -15.75 -9.13
N ILE A 140 -11.44 -16.50 -9.98
CA ILE A 140 -12.38 -17.55 -9.58
C ILE A 140 -11.61 -18.87 -9.54
N LYS A 141 -11.71 -19.61 -8.44
CA LYS A 141 -11.25 -20.99 -8.44
C LYS A 141 -12.08 -21.73 -9.47
N SER A 142 -11.42 -22.34 -10.44
CA SER A 142 -12.07 -23.23 -11.41
C SER A 142 -12.59 -24.46 -10.65
N SER A 143 -13.75 -24.31 -10.02
CA SER A 143 -14.52 -25.47 -9.65
C SER A 143 -15.22 -25.91 -10.95
N SER A 144 -14.62 -26.93 -11.60
CA SER A 144 -15.27 -27.80 -12.57
C SER A 144 -16.42 -27.12 -13.33
N ALA A 145 -16.14 -26.43 -14.42
CA ALA A 145 -17.12 -26.25 -15.45
C ALA A 145 -17.46 -27.67 -15.94
N LYS A 146 -18.45 -28.33 -15.32
CA LYS A 146 -19.18 -29.39 -15.97
C LYS A 146 -19.88 -28.71 -17.13
N VAL A 147 -19.27 -28.84 -18.29
CA VAL A 147 -19.97 -28.65 -19.57
C VAL A 147 -21.10 -29.67 -19.56
N VAL A 148 -22.31 -29.17 -19.47
CA VAL A 148 -23.52 -29.93 -19.76
C VAL A 148 -23.79 -29.82 -21.24
#